data_6a57ecc0ee48fd855632c5ddaad9a954
#
_entry.id   6a57ecc0ee48fd855632c5ddaad9a954
#
_cell.length_a   1.000
_cell.length_b   1.000
_cell.length_c   1.000
_cell.angle_alpha   90.00
_cell.angle_beta   90.00
_cell.angle_gamma   90.00
#
_symmetry.space_group_name_H-M   'P 1'
#
loop_
_entity.id
_entity.type
_entity.pdbx_description
1 polymer ?
#
loop_
_entity_poly.entity_id
_entity_poly.type
_entity_poly.pdbx_seq_one_letter_code
_entity_poly.pdbx_strand_id
1 'polypeptide(L)'
;MKKLWIVLGCVLLVTGCSGKSGTKETKQEKAADPVVKTEEKDDIRDVSFVAVGDNLIHGAIFYYNAKGDGTYDFKDIYEHTNRYTRKADIAYINQETICGGTELGLSHYPSFNGPYEVLDAVADAGFDWMAASSNHTLDAGVQGILNQLAYMKEHHPDIRVTGSHATREESEQLQVITREGVKFGILGYTYGLNGYVLPKGKEYMVDLIDKDKIKNDVEKLKKVSDVQIVSMHWGTEYSFEPNEEQKELAQFLSDLGVDVIIGEHPHVIQPMDYVTGKDGNQTLVIYSLGN
;
A
#
# COMPACT_ATOMS: atom_id res chain seq x y z
N MET A 1 -0.07 22.34 -11.74
CA MET A 1 0.08 21.95 -10.32
C MET A 1 -1.27 21.46 -9.85
N LYS A 2 -1.43 20.12 -9.79
CA LYS A 2 -2.67 19.50 -9.27
C LYS A 2 -2.56 19.46 -7.76
N LYS A 3 -3.52 20.06 -7.05
CA LYS A 3 -3.56 20.03 -5.58
C LYS A 3 -4.46 18.87 -5.16
N LEU A 4 -3.89 17.90 -4.44
CA LEU A 4 -4.61 16.84 -3.77
C LEU A 4 -5.18 17.42 -2.45
N TRP A 5 -6.50 17.35 -2.26
CA TRP A 5 -7.16 17.72 -1.01
C TRP A 5 -7.72 16.44 -0.38
N ILE A 6 -7.20 16.11 0.80
CA ILE A 6 -7.82 15.08 1.65
C ILE A 6 -8.69 15.81 2.66
N VAL A 7 -10.01 15.60 2.59
CA VAL A 7 -10.98 16.23 3.50
C VAL A 7 -11.39 15.22 4.56
N LEU A 8 -10.98 15.50 5.80
CA LEU A 8 -11.53 14.83 6.98
C LEU A 8 -12.81 15.57 7.39
N GLY A 9 -13.97 14.95 7.22
CA GLY A 9 -15.25 15.59 7.49
C GLY A 9 -15.55 15.75 8.97
N CYS A 10 -15.48 17.00 9.49
CA CYS A 10 -16.20 17.40 10.70
C CYS A 10 -17.34 18.32 10.31
N VAL A 11 -18.58 17.90 10.55
CA VAL A 11 -19.78 18.72 10.36
C VAL A 11 -19.94 19.66 11.55
N LEU A 12 -19.90 20.98 11.29
CA LEU A 12 -20.39 22.00 12.21
C LEU A 12 -21.48 22.83 11.53
N LEU A 13 -22.70 22.68 12.03
CA LEU A 13 -23.84 23.50 11.69
C LEU A 13 -23.77 24.82 12.46
N VAL A 14 -23.84 25.96 11.75
CA VAL A 14 -24.16 27.24 12.35
C VAL A 14 -25.24 27.96 11.51
N THR A 15 -26.37 28.16 12.13
CA THR A 15 -27.50 28.98 11.67
C THR A 15 -27.33 30.42 12.10
N GLY A 16 -27.78 31.40 11.26
CA GLY A 16 -27.90 32.77 11.74
C GLY A 16 -28.28 33.80 10.68
N CYS A 17 -29.50 34.13 10.65
CA CYS A 17 -30.38 35.28 10.34
C CYS A 17 -29.82 36.59 9.76
N SER A 18 -30.38 37.02 8.63
CA SER A 18 -31.35 38.14 8.44
C SER A 18 -30.91 39.58 8.73
N GLY A 19 -31.12 40.48 7.74
CA GLY A 19 -31.18 41.95 7.94
C GLY A 19 -31.32 42.75 6.64
N LYS A 20 -32.39 43.48 6.57
CA LYS A 20 -32.98 44.23 5.44
C LYS A 20 -32.33 45.51 5.03
N SER A 21 -32.52 45.86 3.73
CA SER A 21 -33.09 47.12 3.17
C SER A 21 -32.24 48.39 3.02
N GLY A 22 -32.27 48.97 1.83
CA GLY A 22 -31.92 50.37 1.52
C GLY A 22 -31.71 50.64 0.04
N THR A 23 -32.79 51.04 -0.64
CA THR A 23 -32.89 51.55 -2.02
C THR A 23 -32.18 52.90 -2.18
N LYS A 24 -31.42 53.13 -3.29
CA LYS A 24 -31.41 54.37 -4.06
C LYS A 24 -30.86 54.17 -5.48
N GLU A 25 -31.61 54.73 -6.41
CA GLU A 25 -31.41 54.77 -7.87
C GLU A 25 -30.22 55.63 -8.30
N THR A 26 -29.61 55.30 -9.40
CA THR A 26 -29.46 55.92 -10.72
C THR A 26 -28.01 55.97 -11.20
N LYS A 27 -27.66 55.32 -12.26
CA LYS A 27 -27.28 55.81 -13.59
C LYS A 27 -26.78 54.65 -14.46
N GLN A 28 -27.40 54.51 -15.61
CA GLN A 28 -26.97 53.60 -16.69
C GLN A 28 -25.59 54.00 -17.22
N GLU A 29 -24.68 53.06 -17.20
CA GLU A 29 -23.52 53.03 -18.05
C GLU A 29 -23.51 51.70 -18.81
N LYS A 30 -23.16 51.77 -20.10
CA LYS A 30 -23.30 50.68 -21.07
C LYS A 30 -22.60 49.41 -20.59
N ALA A 31 -23.35 48.34 -20.61
CA ALA A 31 -22.87 46.98 -20.36
C ALA A 31 -21.79 46.59 -21.36
N ALA A 32 -20.62 46.25 -20.89
CA ALA A 32 -19.69 45.35 -21.55
C ALA A 32 -20.25 43.92 -21.33
N ASP A 33 -20.26 43.12 -22.38
CA ASP A 33 -20.68 41.73 -22.31
C ASP A 33 -19.93 40.97 -21.18
N PRO A 34 -20.63 40.19 -20.36
CA PRO A 34 -19.97 39.44 -19.30
C PRO A 34 -19.10 38.37 -19.98
N VAL A 35 -17.79 38.49 -19.81
CA VAL A 35 -16.87 37.35 -20.01
C VAL A 35 -17.34 36.26 -19.04
N VAL A 36 -18.06 35.30 -19.58
CA VAL A 36 -18.39 34.04 -18.89
C VAL A 36 -17.06 33.38 -18.63
N LYS A 37 -16.50 33.61 -17.43
CA LYS A 37 -15.50 32.69 -16.88
C LYS A 37 -16.22 31.36 -16.71
N THR A 38 -16.00 30.44 -17.61
CA THR A 38 -16.24 29.02 -17.35
C THR A 38 -15.35 28.69 -16.15
N GLU A 39 -15.95 28.55 -14.97
CA GLU A 39 -15.30 27.88 -13.86
C GLU A 39 -14.96 26.49 -14.41
N GLU A 40 -13.67 26.20 -14.61
CA GLU A 40 -13.18 24.85 -14.76
C GLU A 40 -13.64 24.14 -13.47
N LYS A 41 -14.68 23.32 -13.58
CA LYS A 41 -15.06 22.39 -12.51
C LYS A 41 -13.85 21.52 -12.29
N ASP A 42 -13.21 21.65 -11.13
CA ASP A 42 -12.19 20.70 -10.71
C ASP A 42 -12.78 19.29 -10.86
N ASP A 43 -12.14 18.46 -11.68
CA ASP A 43 -12.55 17.08 -11.91
C ASP A 43 -12.14 16.27 -10.68
N ILE A 44 -12.93 16.43 -9.59
CA ILE A 44 -12.71 15.73 -8.32
C ILE A 44 -13.17 14.29 -8.51
N ARG A 45 -12.31 13.36 -8.16
CA ARG A 45 -12.56 11.91 -8.20
C ARG A 45 -12.30 11.33 -6.82
N ASP A 46 -13.27 10.57 -6.35
CA ASP A 46 -13.17 9.86 -5.08
C ASP A 46 -12.76 8.41 -5.35
N VAL A 47 -11.65 7.97 -4.75
CA VAL A 47 -11.19 6.59 -4.78
C VAL A 47 -11.01 6.11 -3.35
N SER A 48 -11.75 5.07 -2.99
CA SER A 48 -11.64 4.45 -1.68
C SER A 48 -10.45 3.50 -1.61
N PHE A 49 -9.62 3.65 -0.57
CA PHE A 49 -8.46 2.82 -0.32
C PHE A 49 -8.56 2.15 1.06
N VAL A 50 -8.40 0.84 1.11
CA VAL A 50 -8.35 0.05 2.35
C VAL A 50 -7.01 -0.66 2.43
N ALA A 51 -6.36 -0.60 3.59
CA ALA A 51 -5.12 -1.29 3.86
C ALA A 51 -5.22 -2.11 5.14
N VAL A 52 -4.63 -3.30 5.13
CA VAL A 52 -4.40 -4.15 6.29
C VAL A 52 -2.92 -4.45 6.42
N GLY A 53 -2.46 -4.76 7.64
CA GLY A 53 -1.04 -4.95 7.93
C GLY A 53 -0.52 -6.35 7.62
N ASP A 54 0.20 -6.91 8.58
CA ASP A 54 1.03 -8.10 8.40
C ASP A 54 0.19 -9.38 8.36
N ASN A 55 0.12 -10.02 7.19
CA ASN A 55 -0.45 -11.35 7.00
C ASN A 55 0.60 -12.40 7.37
N LEU A 56 0.82 -12.58 8.67
CA LEU A 56 1.81 -13.48 9.23
C LEU A 56 1.16 -14.76 9.76
N ILE A 57 1.25 -15.84 8.99
CA ILE A 57 0.55 -17.10 9.24
C ILE A 57 1.41 -18.01 10.12
N HIS A 58 1.13 -18.05 11.42
CA HIS A 58 1.76 -18.94 12.39
C HIS A 58 1.20 -20.36 12.37
N GLY A 59 1.93 -21.32 12.96
CA GLY A 59 1.56 -22.73 12.98
C GLY A 59 0.17 -23.03 13.57
N ALA A 60 -0.29 -22.26 14.54
CA ALA A 60 -1.64 -22.40 15.08
C ALA A 60 -2.72 -22.10 14.01
N ILE A 61 -2.46 -21.13 13.13
CA ILE A 61 -3.37 -20.78 12.04
C ILE A 61 -3.45 -21.93 11.04
N PHE A 62 -2.33 -22.58 10.69
CA PHE A 62 -2.36 -23.80 9.86
C PHE A 62 -3.19 -24.90 10.49
N TYR A 63 -3.00 -25.14 11.80
CA TYR A 63 -3.72 -26.19 12.51
C TYR A 63 -5.25 -26.00 12.47
N TYR A 64 -5.72 -24.78 12.72
CA TYR A 64 -7.15 -24.48 12.76
C TYR A 64 -7.79 -24.44 11.36
N ASN A 65 -7.02 -24.21 10.32
CA ASN A 65 -7.51 -24.10 8.94
C ASN A 65 -7.28 -25.37 8.10
N ALA A 66 -6.72 -26.45 8.70
CA ALA A 66 -6.52 -27.74 8.03
C ALA A 66 -7.85 -28.49 7.88
N LYS A 67 -8.15 -28.96 6.66
CA LYS A 67 -9.37 -29.77 6.37
C LYS A 67 -9.24 -31.23 6.71
N GLY A 68 -8.05 -31.73 7.08
CA GLY A 68 -7.79 -33.12 7.43
C GLY A 68 -7.53 -34.04 6.24
N ASP A 69 -7.59 -33.54 5.02
CA ASP A 69 -7.28 -34.26 3.76
C ASP A 69 -5.94 -33.80 3.14
N GLY A 70 -5.19 -32.99 3.86
CA GLY A 70 -3.94 -32.37 3.39
C GLY A 70 -4.10 -31.01 2.74
N THR A 71 -5.34 -30.51 2.63
CA THR A 71 -5.65 -29.15 2.13
C THR A 71 -6.04 -28.21 3.26
N TYR A 72 -6.10 -26.92 2.96
CA TYR A 72 -6.37 -25.85 3.90
C TYR A 72 -7.48 -24.93 3.41
N ASP A 73 -8.10 -24.16 4.33
CA ASP A 73 -9.04 -23.11 3.99
C ASP A 73 -8.87 -21.94 4.95
N PHE A 74 -8.31 -20.83 4.45
CA PHE A 74 -8.02 -19.65 5.26
C PHE A 74 -9.04 -18.52 5.08
N LYS A 75 -10.16 -18.74 4.38
CA LYS A 75 -11.13 -17.68 4.07
C LYS A 75 -11.75 -17.07 5.33
N ASP A 76 -11.94 -17.88 6.36
CA ASP A 76 -12.57 -17.45 7.61
C ASP A 76 -11.72 -16.41 8.37
N ILE A 77 -10.39 -16.37 8.18
CA ILE A 77 -9.55 -15.35 8.83
C ILE A 77 -9.84 -13.94 8.34
N TYR A 78 -10.42 -13.80 7.13
CA TYR A 78 -10.78 -12.51 6.55
C TYR A 78 -12.28 -12.17 6.66
N GLU A 79 -13.11 -13.02 7.32
CA GLU A 79 -14.56 -12.86 7.36
C GLU A 79 -15.01 -11.47 7.80
N HIS A 80 -14.31 -10.89 8.79
CA HIS A 80 -14.66 -9.58 9.33
C HIS A 80 -14.07 -8.41 8.55
N THR A 81 -13.04 -8.63 7.73
CA THR A 81 -12.38 -7.60 6.93
C THR A 81 -12.90 -7.53 5.50
N ASN A 82 -13.32 -8.66 4.91
CA ASN A 82 -13.73 -8.77 3.51
C ASN A 82 -14.93 -7.87 3.14
N ARG A 83 -15.76 -7.48 4.10
CA ARG A 83 -16.84 -6.49 3.92
C ARG A 83 -16.34 -5.08 3.58
N TYR A 84 -15.08 -4.77 3.91
CA TYR A 84 -14.44 -3.50 3.59
C TYR A 84 -13.57 -3.63 2.33
N THR A 85 -12.73 -4.66 2.26
CA THR A 85 -11.80 -4.88 1.15
C THR A 85 -12.52 -5.07 -0.18
N ARG A 86 -13.58 -5.88 -0.22
CA ARG A 86 -14.40 -6.10 -1.43
C ARG A 86 -15.20 -4.88 -1.91
N LYS A 87 -15.31 -3.82 -1.08
CA LYS A 87 -16.05 -2.60 -1.43
C LYS A 87 -15.12 -1.45 -1.79
N ALA A 88 -13.86 -1.53 -1.39
CA ALA A 88 -12.88 -0.53 -1.72
C ALA A 88 -12.54 -0.59 -3.22
N ASP A 89 -12.17 0.55 -3.77
CA ASP A 89 -11.65 0.62 -5.13
C ASP A 89 -10.25 0.02 -5.22
N ILE A 90 -9.47 0.13 -4.13
CA ILE A 90 -8.16 -0.51 -3.96
C ILE A 90 -8.07 -1.07 -2.55
N ALA A 91 -7.76 -2.35 -2.44
CA ALA A 91 -7.49 -3.03 -1.18
C ALA A 91 -6.06 -3.58 -1.14
N TYR A 92 -5.31 -3.25 -0.08
CA TYR A 92 -3.91 -3.57 0.14
C TYR A 92 -3.72 -4.53 1.31
N ILE A 93 -2.74 -5.45 1.17
CA ILE A 93 -2.28 -6.36 2.24
C ILE A 93 -0.76 -6.51 2.18
N ASN A 94 -0.10 -6.57 3.35
CA ASN A 94 1.28 -7.01 3.46
C ASN A 94 1.33 -8.54 3.64
N GLN A 95 1.79 -9.28 2.62
CA GLN A 95 1.98 -10.73 2.68
C GLN A 95 3.34 -11.03 3.30
N GLU A 96 3.39 -11.15 4.60
CA GLU A 96 4.64 -11.35 5.32
C GLU A 96 5.11 -12.80 5.30
N THR A 97 4.20 -13.77 5.51
CA THR A 97 4.52 -15.19 5.32
C THR A 97 4.75 -15.50 3.85
N ILE A 98 5.95 -15.96 3.49
CA ILE A 98 6.17 -16.52 2.15
C ILE A 98 5.29 -17.79 1.96
N CYS A 99 4.59 -17.89 0.85
CA CYS A 99 3.75 -19.01 0.49
C CYS A 99 4.38 -19.81 -0.66
N GLY A 100 5.45 -20.53 -0.35
CA GLY A 100 6.21 -21.33 -1.34
C GLY A 100 5.61 -22.67 -1.67
N GLY A 101 4.46 -23.02 -1.05
CA GLY A 101 3.72 -24.27 -1.29
C GLY A 101 4.10 -25.41 -0.34
N THR A 102 3.22 -26.42 -0.30
CA THR A 102 3.38 -27.61 0.56
C THR A 102 4.54 -28.50 0.12
N GLU A 103 4.95 -28.43 -1.12
CA GLU A 103 6.05 -29.20 -1.70
C GLU A 103 7.42 -28.82 -1.14
N LEU A 104 7.57 -27.60 -0.60
CA LEU A 104 8.77 -27.17 0.10
C LEU A 104 8.73 -27.51 1.60
N GLY A 105 7.64 -28.09 2.08
CA GLY A 105 7.38 -28.36 3.49
C GLY A 105 6.88 -27.10 4.21
N LEU A 106 5.70 -27.22 4.87
CA LEU A 106 5.15 -26.11 5.65
C LEU A 106 5.98 -25.89 6.91
N SER A 107 6.18 -24.62 7.26
CA SER A 107 6.91 -24.21 8.45
C SER A 107 6.33 -22.91 9.01
N HIS A 108 6.64 -22.64 10.28
CA HIS A 108 6.26 -21.43 10.99
C HIS A 108 7.47 -20.85 11.74
N TYR A 109 7.24 -19.86 12.62
CA TYR A 109 8.32 -19.23 13.34
C TYR A 109 9.44 -20.20 13.77
N PRO A 110 10.73 -19.86 13.57
CA PRO A 110 11.25 -18.58 13.11
C PRO A 110 11.39 -18.43 11.58
N SER A 111 11.19 -19.48 10.78
CA SER A 111 11.28 -19.44 9.31
C SER A 111 10.00 -19.97 8.72
N PHE A 112 9.26 -19.11 8.04
CA PHE A 112 7.91 -19.40 7.55
C PHE A 112 7.92 -20.01 6.14
N ASN A 113 6.98 -20.88 5.88
CA ASN A 113 6.54 -21.29 4.55
C ASN A 113 5.07 -21.74 4.60
N GLY A 114 4.21 -21.01 3.92
CA GLY A 114 2.76 -21.27 3.85
C GLY A 114 2.34 -22.05 2.61
N PRO A 115 1.14 -22.65 2.66
CA PRO A 115 0.50 -23.25 1.49
C PRO A 115 -0.12 -22.16 0.61
N TYR A 116 -0.38 -22.48 -0.66
CA TYR A 116 -0.95 -21.55 -1.64
C TYR A 116 -2.38 -21.12 -1.31
N GLU A 117 -3.13 -21.89 -0.54
CA GLU A 117 -4.49 -21.56 -0.12
C GLU A 117 -4.55 -20.27 0.73
N VAL A 118 -3.43 -19.81 1.31
CA VAL A 118 -3.34 -18.49 1.92
C VAL A 118 -3.51 -17.42 0.85
N LEU A 119 -2.87 -17.58 -0.30
CA LEU A 119 -2.96 -16.62 -1.43
C LEU A 119 -4.36 -16.63 -2.05
N ASP A 120 -4.99 -17.81 -2.13
CA ASP A 120 -6.38 -17.97 -2.57
C ASP A 120 -7.34 -17.21 -1.64
N ALA A 121 -7.09 -17.28 -0.33
CA ALA A 121 -7.91 -16.57 0.65
C ALA A 121 -7.71 -15.05 0.59
N VAL A 122 -6.49 -14.58 0.32
CA VAL A 122 -6.19 -13.16 0.04
C VAL A 122 -6.97 -12.67 -1.18
N ALA A 123 -6.95 -13.45 -2.27
CA ALA A 123 -7.69 -13.12 -3.48
C ALA A 123 -9.21 -13.13 -3.25
N ASP A 124 -9.73 -14.15 -2.56
CA ASP A 124 -11.16 -14.24 -2.21
C ASP A 124 -11.60 -13.07 -1.33
N ALA A 125 -10.74 -12.58 -0.44
CA ALA A 125 -11.03 -11.42 0.39
C ALA A 125 -11.10 -10.09 -0.38
N GLY A 126 -10.70 -10.06 -1.65
CA GLY A 126 -10.84 -8.92 -2.55
C GLY A 126 -9.70 -7.92 -2.46
N PHE A 127 -8.48 -8.39 -2.19
CA PHE A 127 -7.29 -7.54 -2.26
C PHE A 127 -6.83 -7.35 -3.71
N ASP A 128 -6.44 -6.13 -4.05
CA ASP A 128 -5.93 -5.73 -5.38
C ASP A 128 -4.41 -5.61 -5.41
N TRP A 129 -3.80 -5.35 -4.25
CA TRP A 129 -2.36 -5.16 -4.12
C TRP A 129 -1.81 -5.93 -2.92
N MET A 130 -0.82 -6.77 -3.18
CA MET A 130 -0.07 -7.54 -2.20
C MET A 130 1.38 -7.06 -2.17
N ALA A 131 1.84 -6.47 -1.07
CA ALA A 131 3.25 -6.30 -0.83
C ALA A 131 3.85 -7.66 -0.43
N ALA A 132 4.95 -8.03 -1.06
CA ALA A 132 5.62 -9.32 -0.89
C ALA A 132 7.13 -9.15 -0.59
N SER A 133 7.49 -8.03 0.03
CA SER A 133 8.83 -7.78 0.56
C SER A 133 8.76 -7.58 2.07
N SER A 134 9.18 -8.60 2.81
CA SER A 134 9.30 -8.59 4.26
C SER A 134 10.62 -9.25 4.68
N ASN A 135 10.94 -9.21 5.97
CA ASN A 135 12.07 -9.96 6.53
C ASN A 135 11.92 -11.48 6.35
N HIS A 136 10.70 -11.99 6.09
CA HIS A 136 10.40 -13.41 5.87
C HIS A 136 10.34 -13.82 4.39
N THR A 137 10.59 -12.92 3.46
CA THR A 137 10.50 -13.20 2.02
C THR A 137 11.43 -14.33 1.56
N LEU A 138 12.60 -14.50 2.20
CA LEU A 138 13.59 -15.52 1.82
C LEU A 138 13.58 -16.78 2.73
N ASP A 139 12.63 -16.91 3.64
CA ASP A 139 12.56 -18.02 4.60
C ASP A 139 12.47 -19.41 3.93
N ALA A 140 11.75 -19.53 2.82
CA ALA A 140 11.67 -20.72 2.00
C ALA A 140 12.69 -20.72 0.82
N GLY A 141 13.71 -19.88 0.92
CA GLY A 141 14.76 -19.71 -0.09
C GLY A 141 14.23 -19.11 -1.39
N VAL A 142 15.12 -19.07 -2.40
CA VAL A 142 14.77 -18.57 -3.74
C VAL A 142 13.58 -19.32 -4.35
N GLN A 143 13.49 -20.62 -4.10
CA GLN A 143 12.41 -21.42 -4.66
C GLN A 143 11.05 -21.01 -4.08
N GLY A 144 10.98 -20.64 -2.79
CA GLY A 144 9.75 -20.14 -2.17
C GLY A 144 9.26 -18.86 -2.85
N ILE A 145 10.16 -17.92 -3.14
CA ILE A 145 9.83 -16.68 -3.88
C ILE A 145 9.29 -17.02 -5.28
N LEU A 146 10.00 -17.88 -6.02
CA LEU A 146 9.61 -18.25 -7.39
C LEU A 146 8.25 -18.95 -7.42
N ASN A 147 8.00 -19.85 -6.46
CA ASN A 147 6.74 -20.57 -6.36
C ASN A 147 5.56 -19.62 -6.07
N GLN A 148 5.70 -18.73 -5.06
CA GLN A 148 4.68 -17.74 -4.73
C GLN A 148 4.34 -16.85 -5.93
N LEU A 149 5.37 -16.30 -6.59
CA LEU A 149 5.17 -15.41 -7.74
C LEU A 149 4.56 -16.13 -8.94
N ALA A 150 4.99 -17.38 -9.21
CA ALA A 150 4.40 -18.19 -10.27
C ALA A 150 2.92 -18.49 -9.99
N TYR A 151 2.60 -18.87 -8.74
CA TYR A 151 1.22 -19.14 -8.32
C TYR A 151 0.33 -17.90 -8.46
N MET A 152 0.78 -16.74 -7.96
CA MET A 152 0.03 -15.49 -8.11
C MET A 152 -0.20 -15.13 -9.58
N LYS A 153 0.82 -15.25 -10.42
CA LYS A 153 0.71 -14.96 -11.85
C LYS A 153 -0.25 -15.88 -12.60
N GLU A 154 -0.30 -17.15 -12.22
CA GLU A 154 -1.16 -18.17 -12.87
C GLU A 154 -2.60 -18.09 -12.37
N HIS A 155 -2.82 -17.95 -11.07
CA HIS A 155 -4.15 -18.07 -10.45
C HIS A 155 -4.81 -16.74 -10.09
N HIS A 156 -4.00 -15.68 -9.82
CA HIS A 156 -4.48 -14.38 -9.38
C HIS A 156 -3.81 -13.22 -10.14
N PRO A 157 -3.85 -13.20 -11.49
CA PRO A 157 -3.11 -12.24 -12.33
C PRO A 157 -3.58 -10.78 -12.17
N ASP A 158 -4.77 -10.57 -11.61
CA ASP A 158 -5.33 -9.24 -11.38
C ASP A 158 -4.76 -8.56 -10.13
N ILE A 159 -4.19 -9.34 -9.20
CA ILE A 159 -3.55 -8.81 -7.98
C ILE A 159 -2.14 -8.34 -8.34
N ARG A 160 -1.85 -7.09 -8.02
CA ARG A 160 -0.49 -6.54 -8.18
C ARG A 160 0.39 -7.00 -7.03
N VAL A 161 1.56 -7.53 -7.37
CA VAL A 161 2.57 -7.94 -6.39
C VAL A 161 3.75 -7.00 -6.49
N THR A 162 4.22 -6.46 -5.34
CA THR A 162 5.39 -5.57 -5.28
C THR A 162 6.42 -6.09 -4.30
N GLY A 163 7.68 -5.67 -4.49
CA GLY A 163 8.76 -5.91 -3.55
C GLY A 163 9.48 -7.25 -3.72
N SER A 164 8.93 -8.21 -4.51
CA SER A 164 9.65 -9.42 -4.90
C SER A 164 9.43 -9.75 -6.38
N HIS A 165 10.45 -10.38 -7.02
CA HIS A 165 10.53 -10.53 -8.47
C HIS A 165 11.14 -11.86 -8.87
N ALA A 166 10.57 -12.52 -9.89
CA ALA A 166 11.09 -13.77 -10.43
C ALA A 166 12.28 -13.55 -11.37
N THR A 167 12.29 -12.44 -12.10
CA THR A 167 13.35 -12.10 -13.06
C THR A 167 13.82 -10.64 -12.87
N ARG A 168 15.00 -10.34 -13.42
CA ARG A 168 15.55 -8.97 -13.42
C ARG A 168 14.64 -8.02 -14.20
N GLU A 169 14.08 -8.47 -15.31
CA GLU A 169 13.18 -7.69 -16.14
C GLU A 169 11.89 -7.33 -15.37
N GLU A 170 11.38 -8.26 -14.53
CA GLU A 170 10.22 -7.98 -13.68
C GLU A 170 10.56 -6.95 -12.59
N SER A 171 11.78 -6.96 -12.03
CA SER A 171 12.20 -5.97 -11.02
C SER A 171 12.34 -4.54 -11.56
N GLU A 172 12.40 -4.39 -12.87
CA GLU A 172 12.46 -3.08 -13.54
C GLU A 172 11.07 -2.57 -13.96
N GLN A 173 10.02 -3.40 -13.84
CA GLN A 173 8.65 -3.05 -14.21
C GLN A 173 7.95 -2.32 -13.07
N LEU A 174 7.42 -1.13 -13.40
CA LEU A 174 6.62 -0.35 -12.47
C LEU A 174 5.19 -0.90 -12.38
N GLN A 175 4.69 -1.06 -11.17
CA GLN A 175 3.31 -1.48 -10.93
C GLN A 175 2.40 -0.26 -10.79
N VAL A 176 1.30 -0.27 -11.54
CA VAL A 176 0.29 0.80 -11.54
C VAL A 176 -1.10 0.17 -11.49
N ILE A 177 -1.92 0.69 -10.57
CA ILE A 177 -3.36 0.39 -10.50
C ILE A 177 -4.12 1.61 -10.98
N THR A 178 -5.08 1.43 -11.89
CA THR A 178 -5.93 2.54 -12.36
C THR A 178 -7.33 2.36 -11.81
N ARG A 179 -7.86 3.38 -11.11
CA ARG A 179 -9.24 3.43 -10.62
C ARG A 179 -9.82 4.81 -10.86
N GLU A 180 -11.05 4.88 -11.36
CA GLU A 180 -11.73 6.14 -11.70
C GLU A 180 -10.88 7.07 -12.58
N GLY A 181 -10.00 6.49 -13.44
CA GLY A 181 -9.09 7.21 -14.30
C GLY A 181 -7.86 7.80 -13.61
N VAL A 182 -7.70 7.59 -12.28
CA VAL A 182 -6.51 7.95 -11.52
C VAL A 182 -5.54 6.77 -11.49
N LYS A 183 -4.26 7.05 -11.73
CA LYS A 183 -3.19 6.05 -11.76
C LYS A 183 -2.43 6.08 -10.42
N PHE A 184 -2.51 4.98 -9.69
CA PHE A 184 -1.79 4.76 -8.45
C PHE A 184 -0.54 3.94 -8.75
N GLY A 185 0.63 4.57 -8.64
CA GLY A 185 1.91 3.88 -8.70
C GLY A 185 2.27 3.32 -7.34
N ILE A 186 2.67 2.05 -7.30
CA ILE A 186 2.88 1.30 -6.06
C ILE A 186 4.27 0.67 -6.02
N LEU A 187 4.95 0.78 -4.87
CA LEU A 187 6.25 0.18 -4.59
C LEU A 187 6.22 -0.51 -3.21
N GLY A 188 7.14 -1.46 -2.99
CA GLY A 188 7.29 -2.12 -1.69
C GLY A 188 8.75 -2.42 -1.40
N TYR A 189 9.19 -2.21 -0.15
CA TYR A 189 10.58 -2.42 0.30
C TYR A 189 10.62 -3.02 1.71
N THR A 190 11.68 -3.79 2.00
CA THR A 190 11.95 -4.34 3.33
C THR A 190 13.33 -3.95 3.85
N TYR A 191 13.46 -3.84 5.17
CA TYR A 191 14.74 -3.53 5.83
C TYR A 191 15.77 -4.65 5.74
N GLY A 192 15.34 -5.89 5.49
CA GLY A 192 16.26 -7.02 5.48
C GLY A 192 15.54 -8.36 5.32
N LEU A 193 16.30 -9.45 5.49
CA LEU A 193 15.88 -10.83 5.25
C LEU A 193 16.28 -11.75 6.42
N ASN A 194 16.14 -11.31 7.66
CA ASN A 194 16.47 -12.08 8.89
C ASN A 194 17.87 -12.73 8.86
N GLY A 195 18.84 -12.03 8.26
CA GLY A 195 20.21 -12.53 8.14
C GLY A 195 20.46 -13.46 6.95
N TYR A 196 19.42 -13.84 6.20
CA TYR A 196 19.59 -14.51 4.92
C TYR A 196 20.14 -13.54 3.87
N VAL A 197 20.89 -14.08 2.90
CA VAL A 197 21.48 -13.31 1.80
C VAL A 197 21.03 -13.92 0.48
N LEU A 198 20.57 -13.07 -0.42
CA LEU A 198 20.24 -13.48 -1.79
C LEU A 198 21.51 -14.00 -2.51
N PRO A 199 21.40 -15.07 -3.29
CA PRO A 199 22.52 -15.57 -4.08
C PRO A 199 23.04 -14.49 -5.04
N LYS A 200 24.36 -14.49 -5.27
CA LYS A 200 25.00 -13.59 -6.22
C LYS A 200 24.33 -13.60 -7.59
N GLY A 201 23.98 -12.42 -8.08
CA GLY A 201 23.28 -12.21 -9.35
C GLY A 201 21.75 -12.32 -9.24
N LYS A 202 21.21 -12.56 -8.03
CA LYS A 202 19.77 -12.60 -7.72
C LYS A 202 19.35 -11.50 -6.74
N GLU A 203 20.15 -10.48 -6.55
CA GLU A 203 19.88 -9.35 -5.65
C GLU A 203 18.61 -8.60 -6.02
N TYR A 204 18.19 -8.70 -7.28
CA TYR A 204 16.96 -8.12 -7.81
C TYR A 204 15.66 -8.79 -7.30
N MET A 205 15.78 -9.98 -6.68
CA MET A 205 14.59 -10.77 -6.33
C MET A 205 13.77 -10.18 -5.18
N VAL A 206 14.40 -9.36 -4.32
CA VAL A 206 13.71 -8.68 -3.22
C VAL A 206 14.17 -7.23 -3.16
N ASP A 207 13.21 -6.32 -3.08
CA ASP A 207 13.47 -4.89 -2.95
C ASP A 207 13.82 -4.54 -1.50
N LEU A 208 15.11 -4.47 -1.22
CA LEU A 208 15.63 -3.98 0.05
C LEU A 208 15.57 -2.46 0.11
N ILE A 209 15.45 -1.91 1.33
CA ILE A 209 15.54 -0.47 1.58
C ILE A 209 16.94 0.01 1.21
N ASP A 210 17.04 0.68 0.08
CA ASP A 210 18.20 1.37 -0.44
C ASP A 210 17.76 2.74 -0.97
N LYS A 211 18.30 3.82 -0.39
CA LYS A 211 17.85 5.18 -0.70
C LYS A 211 18.08 5.57 -2.17
N ASP A 212 19.14 5.07 -2.81
CA ASP A 212 19.41 5.38 -4.21
C ASP A 212 18.46 4.62 -5.14
N LYS A 213 18.18 3.33 -4.84
CA LYS A 213 17.16 2.56 -5.55
C LYS A 213 15.79 3.19 -5.39
N ILE A 214 15.35 3.46 -4.16
CA ILE A 214 14.05 4.07 -3.86
C ILE A 214 13.87 5.39 -4.63
N LYS A 215 14.90 6.26 -4.60
CA LYS A 215 14.87 7.53 -5.33
C LYS A 215 14.66 7.33 -6.82
N ASN A 216 15.43 6.43 -7.43
CA ASN A 216 15.33 6.13 -8.86
C ASN A 216 13.94 5.57 -9.23
N ASP A 217 13.40 4.67 -8.40
CA ASP A 217 12.10 4.04 -8.65
C ASP A 217 10.96 5.04 -8.49
N VAL A 218 10.97 5.88 -7.45
CA VAL A 218 9.98 6.96 -7.27
C VAL A 218 10.04 7.96 -8.41
N GLU A 219 11.25 8.39 -8.85
CA GLU A 219 11.40 9.30 -9.98
C GLU A 219 10.85 8.71 -11.31
N LYS A 220 10.98 7.41 -11.52
CA LYS A 220 10.37 6.72 -12.67
C LYS A 220 8.85 6.61 -12.50
N LEU A 221 8.38 6.23 -11.30
CA LEU A 221 6.97 6.03 -11.02
C LEU A 221 6.15 7.31 -11.21
N LYS A 222 6.67 8.46 -10.78
CA LYS A 222 6.05 9.79 -10.97
C LYS A 222 5.81 10.17 -12.43
N LYS A 223 6.48 9.54 -13.38
CA LYS A 223 6.27 9.79 -14.82
C LYS A 223 5.07 9.03 -15.40
N VAL A 224 4.60 8.00 -14.70
CA VAL A 224 3.57 7.08 -15.20
C VAL A 224 2.35 6.99 -14.28
N SER A 225 2.39 7.63 -13.11
CA SER A 225 1.30 7.63 -12.13
C SER A 225 0.94 9.03 -11.64
N ASP A 226 -0.28 9.20 -11.17
CA ASP A 226 -0.82 10.44 -10.60
C ASP A 226 -0.61 10.50 -9.08
N VAL A 227 -0.64 9.34 -8.39
CA VAL A 227 -0.46 9.16 -6.95
C VAL A 227 0.62 8.10 -6.73
N GLN A 228 1.56 8.34 -5.79
CA GLN A 228 2.62 7.42 -5.42
C GLN A 228 2.38 6.87 -4.02
N ILE A 229 2.28 5.54 -3.90
CA ILE A 229 2.13 4.82 -2.62
C ILE A 229 3.32 3.89 -2.43
N VAL A 230 3.96 3.96 -1.27
CA VAL A 230 5.11 3.12 -0.94
C VAL A 230 4.83 2.32 0.32
N SER A 231 4.91 1.00 0.22
CA SER A 231 4.89 0.08 1.35
C SER A 231 6.30 -0.08 1.92
N MET A 232 6.43 0.02 3.24
CA MET A 232 7.70 -0.04 3.96
C MET A 232 7.63 -1.04 5.10
N HIS A 233 8.29 -2.18 4.93
CA HIS A 233 8.45 -3.17 5.98
C HIS A 233 9.69 -2.82 6.81
N TRP A 234 9.49 -2.16 7.95
CA TRP A 234 10.51 -1.43 8.71
C TRP A 234 10.23 -1.37 10.21
N GLY A 235 11.15 -0.77 10.96
CA GLY A 235 10.91 -0.44 12.37
C GLY A 235 11.39 -1.50 13.35
N THR A 236 10.75 -1.57 14.51
CA THR A 236 11.09 -2.47 15.60
C THR A 236 9.85 -3.21 16.06
N GLU A 237 9.91 -4.54 16.09
CA GLU A 237 8.82 -5.39 16.56
C GLU A 237 8.33 -4.97 17.95
N TYR A 238 6.99 -4.94 18.10
CA TYR A 238 6.28 -4.65 19.35
C TYR A 238 6.50 -3.25 19.93
N SER A 239 7.15 -2.33 19.18
CA SER A 239 7.25 -0.92 19.55
C SER A 239 6.01 -0.17 19.08
N PHE A 240 5.30 0.52 19.98
CA PHE A 240 4.13 1.34 19.65
C PHE A 240 4.52 2.71 19.08
N GLU A 241 5.78 3.11 19.20
CA GLU A 241 6.30 4.37 18.67
C GLU A 241 7.29 4.11 17.54
N PRO A 242 7.23 4.89 16.45
CA PRO A 242 8.18 4.77 15.37
C PRO A 242 9.59 5.15 15.84
N ASN A 243 10.58 4.35 15.43
CA ASN A 243 11.97 4.65 15.71
C ASN A 243 12.51 5.77 14.78
N GLU A 244 13.74 6.24 15.04
CA GLU A 244 14.32 7.34 14.25
C GLU A 244 14.55 6.97 12.79
N GLU A 245 14.89 5.71 12.48
CA GLU A 245 15.06 5.25 11.11
C GLU A 245 13.74 5.34 10.31
N GLN A 246 12.62 4.94 10.91
CA GLN A 246 11.29 5.09 10.29
C GLN A 246 10.98 6.55 9.99
N LYS A 247 11.26 7.47 10.94
CA LYS A 247 11.03 8.91 10.75
C LYS A 247 11.91 9.51 9.66
N GLU A 248 13.20 9.14 9.64
CA GLU A 248 14.14 9.59 8.61
C GLU A 248 13.76 9.09 7.21
N LEU A 249 13.31 7.83 7.09
CA LEU A 249 12.85 7.26 5.82
C LEU A 249 11.51 7.89 5.38
N ALA A 250 10.61 8.17 6.32
CA ALA A 250 9.36 8.87 6.03
C ALA A 250 9.63 10.29 5.49
N GLN A 251 10.55 11.04 6.11
CA GLN A 251 10.97 12.35 5.62
C GLN A 251 11.63 12.24 4.24
N PHE A 252 12.52 11.27 4.03
CA PHE A 252 13.17 11.05 2.75
C PHE A 252 12.17 10.77 1.63
N LEU A 253 11.19 9.90 1.86
CA LEU A 253 10.12 9.60 0.89
C LEU A 253 9.22 10.82 0.63
N SER A 254 8.90 11.58 1.68
CA SER A 254 8.15 12.83 1.55
C SER A 254 8.92 13.87 0.71
N ASP A 255 10.22 13.98 0.90
CA ASP A 255 11.10 14.86 0.09
C ASP A 255 11.19 14.44 -1.38
N LEU A 256 10.93 13.16 -1.69
CA LEU A 256 10.79 12.66 -3.06
C LEU A 256 9.40 12.92 -3.66
N GLY A 257 8.44 13.36 -2.84
CA GLY A 257 7.07 13.66 -3.24
C GLY A 257 6.18 12.42 -3.33
N VAL A 258 6.42 11.42 -2.49
CA VAL A 258 5.49 10.29 -2.27
C VAL A 258 4.25 10.82 -1.56
N ASP A 259 3.07 10.33 -1.95
CA ASP A 259 1.79 10.79 -1.41
C ASP A 259 1.38 10.01 -0.14
N VAL A 260 1.61 8.68 -0.14
CA VAL A 260 1.23 7.80 0.98
C VAL A 260 2.35 6.81 1.27
N ILE A 261 2.65 6.61 2.55
CA ILE A 261 3.55 5.58 3.05
C ILE A 261 2.75 4.65 3.95
N ILE A 262 2.81 3.34 3.67
CA ILE A 262 2.17 2.29 4.46
C ILE A 262 3.27 1.49 5.12
N GLY A 263 3.35 1.53 6.46
CA GLY A 263 4.34 0.83 7.25
C GLY A 263 3.82 -0.47 7.83
N GLU A 264 4.68 -1.47 7.89
CA GLU A 264 4.47 -2.81 8.43
C GLU A 264 5.71 -3.28 9.23
N HIS A 265 5.66 -4.51 9.79
CA HIS A 265 6.69 -5.17 10.59
C HIS A 265 6.56 -5.00 12.11
N PRO A 266 6.21 -3.85 12.70
CA PRO A 266 6.13 -3.77 14.17
C PRO A 266 5.11 -4.71 14.82
N HIS A 267 4.18 -5.31 14.06
CA HIS A 267 3.10 -6.20 14.52
C HIS A 267 2.15 -5.55 15.54
N VAL A 268 2.29 -4.25 15.75
CA VAL A 268 1.42 -3.39 16.57
C VAL A 268 1.12 -2.12 15.79
N ILE A 269 -0.05 -1.54 16.02
CA ILE A 269 -0.42 -0.28 15.38
C ILE A 269 0.48 0.83 15.93
N GLN A 270 1.12 1.57 15.02
CA GLN A 270 1.86 2.81 15.31
C GLN A 270 1.08 4.04 14.83
N PRO A 271 1.44 5.26 15.26
CA PRO A 271 0.77 6.48 14.84
C PRO A 271 0.67 6.67 13.32
N MET A 272 -0.33 7.44 12.90
CA MET A 272 -0.42 8.05 11.58
C MET A 272 -0.12 9.53 11.69
N ASP A 273 0.60 10.09 10.72
CA ASP A 273 0.95 11.51 10.70
C ASP A 273 1.06 12.03 9.26
N TYR A 274 1.10 13.35 9.11
CA TYR A 274 1.44 14.01 7.87
C TYR A 274 2.85 14.58 7.95
N VAL A 275 3.71 14.13 7.04
CA VAL A 275 5.09 14.63 6.92
C VAL A 275 5.17 15.62 5.77
N THR A 276 5.71 16.82 6.04
CA THR A 276 5.90 17.84 5.02
C THR A 276 7.23 17.63 4.31
N GLY A 277 7.18 17.40 3.00
CA GLY A 277 8.36 17.29 2.16
C GLY A 277 8.99 18.64 1.84
N LYS A 278 10.20 18.62 1.31
CA LYS A 278 11.00 19.82 0.99
C LYS A 278 10.33 20.80 0.03
N ASP A 279 9.43 20.30 -0.83
CA ASP A 279 8.70 21.13 -1.81
C ASP A 279 7.31 21.56 -1.30
N GLY A 280 7.02 21.34 0.00
CA GLY A 280 5.78 21.70 0.69
C GLY A 280 4.62 20.74 0.46
N ASN A 281 4.85 19.59 -0.18
CA ASN A 281 3.89 18.52 -0.28
C ASN A 281 3.62 17.88 1.09
N GLN A 282 2.45 17.28 1.25
CA GLN A 282 2.07 16.51 2.45
C GLN A 282 2.02 15.02 2.11
N THR A 283 2.76 14.23 2.84
CA THR A 283 2.76 12.78 2.73
C THR A 283 2.02 12.17 3.93
N LEU A 284 0.97 11.40 3.68
CA LEU A 284 0.33 10.61 4.72
C LEU A 284 1.25 9.43 5.07
N VAL A 285 1.66 9.33 6.32
CA VAL A 285 2.47 8.23 6.83
C VAL A 285 1.66 7.43 7.84
N ILE A 286 1.49 6.15 7.56
CA ILE A 286 1.00 5.15 8.50
C ILE A 286 2.23 4.36 8.92
N TYR A 287 2.74 4.58 10.14
CA TYR A 287 4.02 3.98 10.55
C TYR A 287 3.95 2.46 10.72
N SER A 288 2.80 1.93 11.17
CA SER A 288 2.51 0.50 11.15
C SER A 288 1.01 0.25 11.26
N LEU A 289 0.52 -0.70 10.46
CA LEU A 289 -0.86 -1.18 10.51
C LEU A 289 -1.06 -2.33 11.52
N GLY A 290 0.03 -2.92 12.06
CA GLY A 290 -0.03 -4.12 12.88
C GLY A 290 -0.34 -5.37 12.06
N ASN A 291 -1.00 -6.37 12.68
CA ASN A 291 -1.41 -7.62 12.03
C ASN A 291 -2.85 -7.56 11.55
#